data_576d131a0237eb11ee75c3acf7aa1530
#
_entry.id   576d131a0237eb11ee75c3acf7aa1530
#
_cell.length_a   1.000
_cell.length_b   1.000
_cell.length_c   1.000
_cell.angle_alpha   90.00
_cell.angle_beta   90.00
_cell.angle_gamma   90.00
#
_symmetry.space_group_name_H-M   'P 1'
#
loop_
_entity.id
_entity.type
_entity.pdbx_description
1 polymer ?
#
loop_
_entity_poly.entity_id
_entity_poly.type
_entity_poly.pdbx_seq_one_letter_code
_entity_poly.pdbx_strand_id
1 'polypeptide(L)'
;MLTDDVEAIRALIHRYAELIDLGELDALATLFADATWSSPGRGTPLRGTDQVRRAYDGVLLYEGIPRTKHVISNVTIEIADDRSSATARSYFTVLQARPELGLQPIIAGRYHDRFERVDDAWRFADRQIIPDLIGDLSHHLRDAAGLD
;
A
#
# COMPACT_ATOMS: atom_id res chain seq x y z
N MET A 1 -7.89 -23.73 4.90
CA MET A 1 -7.30 -24.30 3.65
C MET A 1 -6.30 -23.33 3.07
N LEU A 2 -5.22 -23.81 2.49
CA LEU A 2 -4.18 -22.94 1.91
C LEU A 2 -4.72 -22.00 0.84
N THR A 3 -5.64 -22.46 0.01
CA THR A 3 -6.29 -21.63 -1.02
C THR A 3 -7.03 -20.45 -0.39
N ASP A 4 -7.74 -20.70 0.72
CA ASP A 4 -8.47 -19.65 1.42
C ASP A 4 -7.51 -18.64 2.08
N ASP A 5 -6.38 -19.12 2.59
CA ASP A 5 -5.35 -18.25 3.16
C ASP A 5 -4.75 -17.33 2.10
N VAL A 6 -4.41 -17.89 0.92
CA VAL A 6 -3.88 -17.11 -0.20
C VAL A 6 -4.88 -16.02 -0.63
N GLU A 7 -6.15 -16.38 -0.75
CA GLU A 7 -7.19 -15.41 -1.16
C GLU A 7 -7.42 -14.35 -0.07
N ALA A 8 -7.35 -14.71 1.21
CA ALA A 8 -7.46 -13.75 2.31
C ALA A 8 -6.33 -12.72 2.27
N ILE A 9 -5.10 -13.17 2.01
CA ILE A 9 -3.94 -12.29 1.89
C ILE A 9 -4.05 -11.41 0.65
N ARG A 10 -4.45 -12.00 -0.48
CA ARG A 10 -4.68 -11.24 -1.73
C ARG A 10 -5.71 -10.15 -1.51
N ALA A 11 -6.78 -10.45 -0.77
CA ALA A 11 -7.83 -9.48 -0.45
C ALA A 11 -7.28 -8.30 0.36
N LEU A 12 -6.35 -8.53 1.30
CA LEU A 12 -5.71 -7.45 2.05
C LEU A 12 -4.88 -6.53 1.15
N ILE A 13 -4.13 -7.12 0.22
CA ILE A 13 -3.32 -6.37 -0.75
C ILE A 13 -4.23 -5.49 -1.62
N HIS A 14 -5.32 -6.05 -2.14
CA HIS A 14 -6.28 -5.31 -2.96
C HIS A 14 -7.03 -4.26 -2.13
N ARG A 15 -7.37 -4.58 -0.88
CA ARG A 15 -8.09 -3.65 0.00
C ARG A 15 -7.30 -2.35 0.24
N TYR A 16 -5.99 -2.46 0.43
CA TYR A 16 -5.13 -1.29 0.56
C TYR A 16 -5.26 -0.37 -0.68
N ALA A 17 -5.16 -0.95 -1.87
CA ALA A 17 -5.27 -0.21 -3.12
C ALA A 17 -6.63 0.48 -3.26
N GLU A 18 -7.72 -0.22 -2.95
CA GLU A 18 -9.07 0.34 -3.00
C GLU A 18 -9.21 1.52 -2.04
N LEU A 19 -8.74 1.36 -0.81
CA LEU A 19 -8.91 2.38 0.22
C LEU A 19 -8.17 3.68 -0.12
N ILE A 20 -6.94 3.58 -0.62
CA ILE A 20 -6.22 4.79 -1.00
C ILE A 20 -6.90 5.48 -2.19
N ASP A 21 -7.34 4.74 -3.19
CA ASP A 21 -7.99 5.31 -4.38
C ASP A 21 -9.36 5.92 -4.06
N LEU A 22 -10.00 5.47 -3.00
CA LEU A 22 -11.26 6.03 -2.51
C LEU A 22 -11.05 7.21 -1.54
N GLY A 23 -9.80 7.49 -1.15
CA GLY A 23 -9.51 8.52 -0.14
C GLY A 23 -9.87 8.12 1.28
N GLU A 24 -10.11 6.82 1.52
CA GLU A 24 -10.48 6.28 2.84
C GLU A 24 -9.21 6.03 3.67
N LEU A 25 -8.51 7.11 4.02
CA LEU A 25 -7.19 7.04 4.61
C LEU A 25 -7.19 6.55 6.06
N ASP A 26 -8.27 6.80 6.81
CA ASP A 26 -8.42 6.29 8.17
C ASP A 26 -8.55 4.76 8.16
N ALA A 27 -9.40 4.24 7.29
CA ALA A 27 -9.57 2.78 7.14
C ALA A 27 -8.30 2.11 6.61
N LEU A 28 -7.58 2.77 5.68
CA LEU A 28 -6.29 2.29 5.21
C LEU A 28 -5.31 2.14 6.37
N ALA A 29 -5.17 3.16 7.19
CA ALA A 29 -4.23 3.16 8.32
C ALA A 29 -4.58 2.05 9.33
N THR A 30 -5.85 1.73 9.50
CA THR A 30 -6.32 0.67 10.41
C THR A 30 -5.82 -0.71 9.98
N LEU A 31 -5.54 -0.92 8.69
CA LEU A 31 -4.92 -2.17 8.23
C LEU A 31 -3.55 -2.42 8.90
N PHE A 32 -2.92 -1.36 9.39
CA PHE A 32 -1.58 -1.42 9.99
C PHE A 32 -1.61 -1.26 11.51
N ALA A 33 -2.74 -1.50 12.15
CA ALA A 33 -2.89 -1.32 13.61
C ALA A 33 -1.81 -2.08 14.40
N ASP A 34 -1.42 -3.27 13.93
CA ASP A 34 -0.41 -4.13 14.56
C ASP A 34 0.78 -4.37 13.65
N ALA A 35 1.06 -3.44 12.74
CA ALA A 35 2.03 -3.62 11.68
C ALA A 35 3.03 -2.48 11.60
N THR A 36 4.17 -2.75 10.95
CA THR A 36 5.12 -1.74 10.53
C THR A 36 4.90 -1.37 9.06
N TRP A 37 5.20 -0.13 8.75
CA TRP A 37 5.09 0.45 7.42
C TRP A 37 6.34 1.26 7.14
N SER A 38 7.04 0.98 6.05
CA SER A 38 8.28 1.69 5.75
C SER A 38 8.51 1.80 4.25
N SER A 39 9.38 2.75 3.89
CA SER A 39 9.99 2.81 2.58
C SER A 39 11.50 2.77 2.80
N PRO A 40 12.19 1.65 2.49
CA PRO A 40 13.60 1.49 2.81
C PRO A 40 14.47 2.63 2.30
N GLY A 41 15.34 3.15 3.17
CA GLY A 41 16.18 4.31 2.87
C GLY A 41 15.48 5.65 2.94
N ARG A 42 14.20 5.70 3.35
CA ARG A 42 13.38 6.93 3.36
C ARG A 42 12.72 7.12 4.73
N GLY A 43 13.53 7.46 5.73
CA GLY A 43 13.04 7.75 7.07
C GLY A 43 12.89 6.51 7.94
N THR A 44 12.36 6.74 9.14
CA THR A 44 12.16 5.71 10.17
C THR A 44 10.90 4.91 9.88
N PRO A 45 10.91 3.58 10.06
CA PRO A 45 9.69 2.79 9.97
C PRO A 45 8.61 3.30 10.93
N LEU A 46 7.38 3.30 10.44
CA LEU A 46 6.20 3.71 11.21
C LEU A 46 5.51 2.46 11.75
N ARG A 47 4.81 2.62 12.87
CA ARG A 47 4.09 1.51 13.48
C ARG A 47 2.73 1.96 14.01
N GLY A 48 1.72 1.16 13.68
CA GLY A 48 0.37 1.35 14.18
C GLY A 48 -0.44 2.39 13.43
N THR A 49 -1.74 2.41 13.71
CA THR A 49 -2.72 3.20 12.97
C THR A 49 -2.37 4.69 12.94
N ASP A 50 -2.04 5.29 14.07
CA ASP A 50 -1.85 6.74 14.15
C ASP A 50 -0.62 7.20 13.38
N GLN A 51 0.50 6.49 13.51
CA GLN A 51 1.72 6.84 12.79
C GLN A 51 1.53 6.65 11.28
N VAL A 52 0.95 5.52 10.87
CA VAL A 52 0.71 5.24 9.46
C VAL A 52 -0.27 6.26 8.87
N ARG A 53 -1.35 6.61 9.62
CA ARG A 53 -2.30 7.63 9.14
C ARG A 53 -1.59 8.95 8.81
N ARG A 54 -0.68 9.39 9.65
CA ARG A 54 0.07 10.63 9.42
C ARG A 54 0.95 10.58 8.17
N ALA A 55 1.43 9.40 7.78
CA ALA A 55 2.21 9.24 6.55
C ALA A 55 1.41 9.62 5.30
N TYR A 56 0.08 9.55 5.37
CA TYR A 56 -0.81 9.87 4.25
C TYR A 56 -1.37 11.30 4.29
N ASP A 57 -0.97 12.13 5.27
CA ASP A 57 -1.41 13.52 5.35
C ASP A 57 -0.99 14.36 4.14
N GLY A 58 0.08 13.95 3.46
CA GLY A 58 0.56 14.60 2.25
C GLY A 58 -0.16 14.21 0.96
N VAL A 59 -1.08 13.25 1.00
CA VAL A 59 -1.85 12.86 -0.19
C VAL A 59 -2.84 13.95 -0.55
N LEU A 60 -2.78 14.41 -1.80
CA LEU A 60 -3.68 15.45 -2.31
C LEU A 60 -5.02 14.81 -2.69
N LEU A 61 -6.11 15.36 -2.14
CA LEU A 61 -7.46 14.90 -2.42
C LEU A 61 -8.24 15.96 -3.21
N TYR A 62 -9.02 15.52 -4.17
CA TYR A 62 -9.84 16.34 -5.03
C TYR A 62 -11.28 15.88 -4.85
N GLU A 63 -12.07 16.67 -4.13
CA GLU A 63 -13.42 16.27 -3.73
C GLU A 63 -13.43 14.93 -2.97
N GLY A 64 -12.43 14.74 -2.11
CA GLY A 64 -12.32 13.59 -1.22
C GLY A 64 -11.61 12.37 -1.79
N ILE A 65 -11.17 12.39 -3.05
CA ILE A 65 -10.42 11.27 -3.66
C ILE A 65 -9.12 11.76 -4.31
N PRO A 66 -8.08 10.92 -4.37
CA PRO A 66 -6.79 11.34 -4.96
C PRO A 66 -6.77 11.31 -6.49
N ARG A 67 -7.82 10.83 -7.14
CA ARG A 67 -7.92 10.68 -8.61
C ARG A 67 -6.88 9.71 -9.17
N THR A 68 -6.57 8.67 -8.40
CA THR A 68 -5.59 7.64 -8.75
C THR A 68 -6.24 6.27 -8.94
N LYS A 69 -5.52 5.38 -9.59
CA LYS A 69 -5.77 3.94 -9.59
C LYS A 69 -4.47 3.23 -9.29
N HIS A 70 -4.44 2.48 -8.19
CA HIS A 70 -3.34 1.59 -7.86
C HIS A 70 -3.58 0.25 -8.53
N VAL A 71 -2.75 -0.07 -9.52
CA VAL A 71 -2.81 -1.36 -10.24
C VAL A 71 -1.81 -2.29 -9.58
N ILE A 72 -2.28 -3.41 -9.06
CA ILE A 72 -1.44 -4.42 -8.41
C ILE A 72 -1.24 -5.58 -9.37
N SER A 73 0.01 -5.98 -9.53
CA SER A 73 0.37 -7.07 -10.45
C SER A 73 1.50 -7.91 -9.88
N ASN A 74 1.82 -9.01 -10.54
CA ASN A 74 2.97 -9.86 -10.21
C ASN A 74 2.94 -10.31 -8.74
N VAL A 75 1.77 -10.70 -8.24
CA VAL A 75 1.58 -11.09 -6.83
C VAL A 75 2.08 -12.51 -6.63
N THR A 76 3.03 -12.69 -5.69
CA THR A 76 3.53 -13.99 -5.25
C THR A 76 3.33 -14.07 -3.73
N ILE A 77 2.60 -15.06 -3.27
CA ILE A 77 2.28 -15.26 -1.85
C ILE A 77 2.85 -16.60 -1.39
N GLU A 78 3.58 -16.60 -0.28
CA GLU A 78 4.14 -17.81 0.33
C GLU A 78 3.62 -17.92 1.76
N ILE A 79 2.93 -19.02 2.05
CA ILE A 79 2.37 -19.30 3.38
C ILE A 79 3.37 -20.19 4.12
N ALA A 80 3.67 -19.86 5.37
CA ALA A 80 4.50 -20.72 6.23
C ALA A 80 3.84 -22.08 6.48
N ASP A 81 4.64 -23.12 6.73
CA ASP A 81 4.13 -24.49 6.88
C ASP A 81 3.11 -24.63 8.00
N ASP A 82 3.28 -23.87 9.10
CA ASP A 82 2.34 -23.86 10.23
C ASP A 82 1.14 -22.95 10.01
N ARG A 83 1.05 -22.26 8.88
CA ARG A 83 -0.03 -21.35 8.50
C ARG A 83 -0.21 -20.18 9.49
N SER A 84 0.83 -19.81 10.23
CA SER A 84 0.78 -18.70 11.19
C SER A 84 1.25 -17.37 10.59
N SER A 85 2.02 -17.44 9.52
CA SER A 85 2.58 -16.27 8.85
C SER A 85 2.67 -16.47 7.35
N ALA A 86 2.88 -15.37 6.64
CA ALA A 86 3.05 -15.39 5.19
C ALA A 86 3.90 -14.21 4.74
N THR A 87 4.48 -14.34 3.57
CA THR A 87 5.12 -13.24 2.85
C THR A 87 4.46 -13.05 1.49
N ALA A 88 4.50 -11.83 0.98
CA ALA A 88 4.05 -11.55 -0.37
C ALA A 88 4.96 -10.51 -1.02
N ARG A 89 5.14 -10.66 -2.33
CA ARG A 89 5.78 -9.66 -3.18
C ARG A 89 4.79 -9.30 -4.27
N SER A 90 4.74 -8.03 -4.59
CA SER A 90 3.89 -7.57 -5.68
C SER A 90 4.49 -6.32 -6.33
N TYR A 91 3.97 -5.97 -7.51
CA TYR A 91 4.26 -4.70 -8.14
C TYR A 91 3.05 -3.78 -7.98
N PHE A 92 3.31 -2.50 -7.86
CA PHE A 92 2.27 -1.49 -7.95
C PHE A 92 2.60 -0.51 -9.07
N THR A 93 1.56 -0.06 -9.76
CA THR A 93 1.61 1.03 -10.73
C THR A 93 0.47 1.98 -10.39
N VAL A 94 0.77 3.24 -10.20
CA VAL A 94 -0.27 4.24 -9.90
C VAL A 94 -0.54 5.06 -11.15
N LEU A 95 -1.79 5.05 -11.58
CA LEU A 95 -2.29 5.89 -12.66
C LEU A 95 -3.01 7.08 -12.06
N GLN A 96 -2.88 8.24 -12.68
CA GLN A 96 -3.62 9.44 -12.26
C GLN A 96 -4.08 10.22 -13.47
N ALA A 97 -5.24 10.85 -13.36
CA ALA A 97 -5.76 11.80 -14.33
C ALA A 97 -6.40 12.98 -13.62
N ARG A 98 -6.14 14.18 -14.12
CA ARG A 98 -6.74 15.44 -13.68
C ARG A 98 -7.12 16.23 -14.93
N PRO A 99 -7.97 17.27 -14.83
CA PRO A 99 -8.28 18.09 -16.01
C PRO A 99 -7.04 18.66 -16.70
N GLU A 100 -6.02 19.06 -15.91
CA GLU A 100 -4.74 19.59 -16.39
C GLU A 100 -3.69 18.52 -16.62
N LEU A 101 -3.99 17.26 -16.28
CA LEU A 101 -3.03 16.15 -16.34
C LEU A 101 -3.73 14.95 -17.00
N GLY A 102 -3.44 14.68 -18.25
CA GLY A 102 -3.99 13.51 -18.94
C GLY A 102 -3.65 12.20 -18.21
N LEU A 103 -4.43 11.15 -18.46
CA LEU A 103 -4.20 9.83 -17.81
C LEU A 103 -2.77 9.37 -18.08
N GLN A 104 -2.04 9.11 -16.98
CA GLN A 104 -0.65 8.67 -17.08
C GLN A 104 -0.21 7.91 -15.82
N PRO A 105 0.81 7.04 -15.95
CA PRO A 105 1.49 6.48 -14.79
C PRO A 105 2.28 7.59 -14.08
N ILE A 106 2.23 7.61 -12.75
CA ILE A 106 2.96 8.61 -11.95
C ILE A 106 4.06 7.99 -11.09
N ILE A 107 3.94 6.71 -10.73
CA ILE A 107 4.96 5.97 -9.99
C ILE A 107 4.71 4.48 -10.18
N ALA A 108 5.78 3.70 -10.17
CA ALA A 108 5.69 2.23 -10.14
C ALA A 108 6.80 1.68 -9.24
N GLY A 109 6.50 0.58 -8.57
CA GLY A 109 7.45 -0.03 -7.65
C GLY A 109 6.98 -1.38 -7.15
N ARG A 110 7.49 -1.73 -5.97
CA ARG A 110 7.25 -3.04 -5.37
C ARG A 110 6.75 -2.88 -3.94
N TYR A 111 5.91 -3.83 -3.52
CA TYR A 111 5.61 -4.07 -2.12
C TYR A 111 6.28 -5.35 -1.69
N HIS A 112 6.98 -5.31 -0.54
CA HIS A 112 7.41 -6.50 0.16
C HIS A 112 6.63 -6.54 1.48
N ASP A 113 5.79 -7.56 1.62
CA ASP A 113 4.81 -7.64 2.71
C ASP A 113 5.05 -8.88 3.57
N ARG A 114 4.77 -8.75 4.87
CA ARG A 114 4.59 -9.87 5.77
C ARG A 114 3.21 -9.78 6.41
N PHE A 115 2.64 -10.94 6.63
CA PHE A 115 1.32 -11.10 7.24
C PHE A 115 1.41 -12.09 8.39
N GLU A 116 0.51 -11.96 9.35
CA GLU A 116 0.36 -12.90 10.44
C GLU A 116 -1.10 -13.28 10.59
N ARG A 117 -1.33 -14.51 11.07
CA ARG A 117 -2.67 -15.01 11.33
C ARG A 117 -2.88 -15.04 12.83
N VAL A 118 -3.87 -14.28 13.30
CA VAL A 118 -4.21 -14.15 14.70
C VAL A 118 -5.72 -14.36 14.84
N ASP A 119 -6.13 -15.27 15.74
CA ASP A 119 -7.54 -15.59 15.96
C ASP A 119 -8.26 -15.96 14.65
N ASP A 120 -7.59 -16.78 13.82
CA ASP A 120 -8.08 -17.26 12.52
C ASP A 120 -8.28 -16.17 11.46
N ALA A 121 -7.75 -14.97 11.67
CA ALA A 121 -7.80 -13.88 10.71
C ALA A 121 -6.40 -13.44 10.30
N TRP A 122 -6.20 -13.18 9.01
CA TRP A 122 -4.95 -12.64 8.48
C TRP A 122 -4.92 -11.11 8.62
N ARG A 123 -3.74 -10.56 8.92
CA ARG A 123 -3.51 -9.12 8.97
C ARG A 123 -2.09 -8.79 8.53
N PHE A 124 -1.86 -7.54 8.12
CA PHE A 124 -0.52 -7.07 7.86
C PHE A 124 0.32 -7.13 9.14
N ALA A 125 1.57 -7.58 9.01
CA ALA A 125 2.61 -7.49 10.03
C ALA A 125 3.68 -6.47 9.63
N ASP A 126 3.97 -6.34 8.32
CA ASP A 126 4.92 -5.37 7.79
C ASP A 126 4.61 -5.10 6.32
N ARG A 127 4.75 -3.85 5.91
CA ARG A 127 4.77 -3.47 4.49
C ARG A 127 5.97 -2.59 4.20
N GLN A 128 6.76 -2.97 3.22
CA GLN A 128 7.80 -2.12 2.65
C GLN A 128 7.33 -1.64 1.27
N ILE A 129 7.34 -0.32 1.10
CA ILE A 129 6.99 0.32 -0.18
C ILE A 129 8.30 0.74 -0.84
N ILE A 130 8.60 0.16 -1.99
CA ILE A 130 9.87 0.35 -2.68
C ILE A 130 9.60 0.98 -4.05
N PRO A 131 9.69 2.32 -4.17
CA PRO A 131 9.56 2.98 -5.47
C PRO A 131 10.73 2.61 -6.38
N ASP A 132 10.44 2.21 -7.62
CA ASP A 132 11.46 1.87 -8.62
C ASP A 132 11.49 2.88 -9.77
N LEU A 133 10.32 3.34 -10.22
CA LEU A 133 10.16 4.25 -11.35
C LEU A 133 9.28 5.41 -10.90
N ILE A 134 9.79 6.63 -10.99
CA ILE A 134 9.11 7.81 -10.47
C ILE A 134 8.84 8.78 -11.62
N GLY A 135 7.57 9.12 -11.80
CA GLY A 135 7.11 10.11 -12.75
C GLY A 135 6.74 11.42 -12.09
N ASP A 136 5.69 12.07 -12.56
CA ASP A 136 5.20 13.33 -11.99
C ASP A 136 4.23 13.05 -10.84
N LEU A 137 4.70 13.23 -9.61
CA LEU A 137 3.94 13.06 -8.37
C LEU A 137 3.30 14.35 -7.85
N SER A 138 3.49 15.48 -8.55
CA SER A 138 3.08 16.80 -8.05
C SER A 138 1.57 16.96 -7.83
N HIS A 139 0.76 16.16 -8.52
CA HIS A 139 -0.70 16.16 -8.37
C HIS A 139 -1.18 15.12 -7.35
N HIS A 140 -0.29 14.30 -6.82
CA HIS A 140 -0.63 13.23 -5.88
C HIS A 140 -0.11 13.49 -4.48
N LEU A 141 1.12 13.98 -4.36
CA LEU A 141 1.78 14.19 -3.08
C LEU A 141 2.15 15.66 -2.91
N ARG A 142 1.83 16.20 -1.72
CA ARG A 142 2.12 17.61 -1.38
C ARG A 142 3.62 17.88 -1.35
N ASP A 143 4.41 16.90 -0.91
CA ASP A 143 5.86 17.00 -0.88
C ASP A 143 6.46 15.73 -1.51
N ALA A 144 6.71 15.80 -2.81
CA ALA A 144 7.28 14.69 -3.57
C ALA A 144 8.81 14.77 -3.67
N ALA A 145 9.44 15.85 -3.17
CA ALA A 145 10.87 16.10 -3.36
C ALA A 145 11.78 15.02 -2.75
N GLY A 146 11.31 14.33 -1.71
CA GLY A 146 12.08 13.25 -1.08
C GLY A 146 12.05 11.92 -1.83
N LEU A 147 11.36 11.84 -2.96
CA LEU A 147 11.22 10.61 -3.75
C LEU A 147 12.14 10.54 -4.96
N ASP A 148 12.83 11.62 -5.28
CA ASP A 148 13.76 11.68 -6.42
C ASP A 148 15.06 10.90 -6.18
#